data_1ccdb661df88040fc1670ca6078ac5ad
#
_entry.id   1ccdb661df88040fc1670ca6078ac5ad
#
_cell.length_a   1.000
_cell.length_b   1.000
_cell.length_c   1.000
_cell.angle_alpha   90.00
_cell.angle_beta   90.00
_cell.angle_gamma   90.00
#
_symmetry.space_group_name_H-M   'P 1'
#
loop_
_entity.id
_entity.type
_entity.pdbx_description
1 polymer ?
#
loop_
_entity_poly.entity_id
_entity_poly.type
_entity_poly.pdbx_seq_one_letter_code
_entity_poly.pdbx_strand_id
1 'polypeptide(L)'
;MRLIAIVLGLTTVLINSGFAAPVQNKISVLIVDGMNNHDWERGTKLLKAILENSGMFTVDVSTTPTNKDASAEQWAKWRPNFAKYQVVVNNYNGGYKPTDTRWPREVEKAFEDYVTNGGGVVMVHAANNAFANWPAYNEMIGLGWRNTNFGPSLIINDKEKVVTIPQGEGRNPGHGKEHDFQMTVLDANHPITAGMPKKWMHPMEQLTHGQHGPAKNMHILTYAWSKDVNENEPMDWVIPYGKGRVYTTMLGHLWHDGPDTTMRCVGFQTLLIRGTEWAATGRATYPLPKDFPTETEIRMREI
;
A
#
# COMPACT_ATOMS: atom_id res chain seq x y z
N MET A 1 64.91 -14.99 -58.88
CA MET A 1 63.82 -14.10 -58.60
C MET A 1 63.03 -14.67 -57.42
N ARG A 2 63.17 -14.08 -56.25
CA ARG A 2 62.40 -14.45 -55.02
C ARG A 2 61.29 -13.43 -54.83
N LEU A 3 60.01 -13.90 -54.91
CA LEU A 3 58.82 -13.04 -54.56
C LEU A 3 58.72 -12.95 -53.02
N ILE A 4 58.65 -11.72 -52.52
CA ILE A 4 58.36 -11.44 -51.14
C ILE A 4 56.83 -11.12 -51.09
N ALA A 5 56.05 -11.97 -50.37
CA ALA A 5 54.67 -11.70 -50.08
C ALA A 5 54.53 -10.87 -48.82
N ILE A 6 53.98 -9.66 -48.94
CA ILE A 6 53.66 -8.76 -47.80
C ILE A 6 52.26 -9.13 -47.33
N VAL A 7 52.14 -9.63 -46.09
CA VAL A 7 50.85 -9.86 -45.42
C VAL A 7 50.49 -8.57 -44.67
N LEU A 8 49.45 -7.86 -45.12
CA LEU A 8 48.83 -6.75 -44.36
C LEU A 8 47.87 -7.36 -43.33
N GLY A 9 48.24 -7.28 -42.06
CA GLY A 9 47.34 -7.60 -40.97
C GLY A 9 46.33 -6.44 -40.72
N LEU A 10 45.03 -6.69 -40.95
CA LEU A 10 43.96 -5.80 -40.55
C LEU A 10 43.66 -6.00 -39.04
N THR A 11 44.06 -5.05 -38.20
CA THR A 11 43.64 -4.99 -36.81
C THR A 11 42.27 -4.35 -36.70
N THR A 12 41.21 -5.14 -36.48
CA THR A 12 39.87 -4.65 -36.16
C THR A 12 39.85 -4.20 -34.72
N VAL A 13 39.75 -2.88 -34.51
CA VAL A 13 39.47 -2.27 -33.19
C VAL A 13 37.97 -2.39 -32.94
N LEU A 14 37.57 -3.29 -32.04
CA LEU A 14 36.20 -3.35 -31.52
C LEU A 14 36.00 -2.17 -30.55
N ILE A 15 35.32 -1.12 -31.03
CA ILE A 15 34.85 -0.04 -30.19
C ILE A 15 33.64 -0.56 -29.41
N ASN A 16 33.87 -0.90 -28.14
CA ASN A 16 32.80 -1.28 -27.23
C ASN A 16 32.07 0.01 -26.79
N SER A 17 31.06 0.44 -27.57
CA SER A 17 30.16 1.51 -27.18
C SER A 17 29.26 0.99 -26.03
N GLY A 18 29.73 1.17 -24.80
CA GLY A 18 28.93 0.95 -23.60
C GLY A 18 27.75 1.91 -23.62
N PHE A 19 26.60 1.42 -24.05
CA PHE A 19 25.33 2.12 -23.80
C PHE A 19 25.13 2.16 -22.29
N ALA A 20 25.32 3.33 -21.68
CA ALA A 20 24.85 3.55 -20.32
C ALA A 20 23.34 3.29 -20.30
N ALA A 21 22.89 2.35 -19.45
CA ALA A 21 21.46 2.12 -19.26
C ALA A 21 20.79 3.46 -18.91
N PRO A 22 19.61 3.76 -19.50
CA PRO A 22 18.90 5.00 -19.20
C PRO A 22 18.69 5.09 -17.70
N VAL A 23 19.10 6.21 -17.09
CA VAL A 23 18.81 6.50 -15.69
C VAL A 23 17.30 6.57 -15.57
N GLN A 24 16.69 5.50 -15.05
CA GLN A 24 15.25 5.49 -14.81
C GLN A 24 14.98 6.50 -13.71
N ASN A 25 14.23 7.57 -14.03
CA ASN A 25 13.83 8.55 -13.04
C ASN A 25 13.03 7.85 -11.94
N LYS A 26 13.45 8.01 -10.69
CA LYS A 26 12.74 7.45 -9.53
C LYS A 26 11.35 8.06 -9.41
N ILE A 27 10.40 7.26 -8.97
CA ILE A 27 9.03 7.69 -8.68
C ILE A 27 9.06 8.56 -7.42
N SER A 28 8.44 9.75 -7.49
CA SER A 28 8.34 10.65 -6.34
C SER A 28 7.15 10.26 -5.46
N VAL A 29 7.43 10.03 -4.18
CA VAL A 29 6.48 9.58 -3.15
C VAL A 29 6.39 10.63 -2.05
N LEU A 30 5.17 10.91 -1.58
CA LEU A 30 4.93 11.64 -0.34
C LEU A 30 4.32 10.69 0.68
N ILE A 31 4.96 10.47 1.83
CA ILE A 31 4.29 9.84 2.98
C ILE A 31 3.59 10.93 3.77
N VAL A 32 2.30 10.73 4.06
CA VAL A 32 1.52 11.57 4.98
C VAL A 32 1.33 10.84 6.28
N ASP A 33 1.72 11.47 7.39
CA ASP A 33 1.63 10.93 8.75
C ASP A 33 1.29 12.01 9.78
N GLY A 34 1.50 11.76 11.08
CA GLY A 34 1.39 12.74 12.17
C GLY A 34 0.42 12.35 13.28
N MET A 35 -0.64 11.60 12.98
CA MET A 35 -1.50 10.98 13.99
C MET A 35 -1.83 9.55 13.56
N ASN A 36 -1.77 8.63 14.51
CA ASN A 36 -2.25 7.26 14.37
C ASN A 36 -2.36 6.67 15.77
N ASN A 37 -3.19 5.67 15.96
CA ASN A 37 -3.23 4.88 17.18
C ASN A 37 -2.12 3.82 17.24
N HIS A 38 -1.35 3.65 16.16
CA HIS A 38 -0.17 2.79 16.05
C HIS A 38 1.12 3.61 16.16
N ASP A 39 2.26 2.95 16.20
CA ASP A 39 3.59 3.58 16.20
C ASP A 39 3.91 4.16 14.81
N TRP A 40 3.23 5.24 14.47
CA TRP A 40 3.30 5.85 13.15
C TRP A 40 4.68 6.45 12.85
N GLU A 41 5.39 6.95 13.84
CA GLU A 41 6.73 7.55 13.65
C GLU A 41 7.73 6.48 13.19
N ARG A 42 7.75 5.34 13.87
CA ARG A 42 8.58 4.20 13.46
C ARG A 42 8.06 3.60 12.17
N GLY A 43 6.74 3.47 12.01
CA GLY A 43 6.08 3.00 10.79
C GLY A 43 6.48 3.82 9.57
N THR A 44 6.44 5.15 9.66
CA THR A 44 6.87 6.04 8.56
C THR A 44 8.35 5.83 8.20
N LYS A 45 9.24 5.69 9.18
CA LYS A 45 10.67 5.43 8.93
C LYS A 45 10.87 4.12 8.19
N LEU A 46 10.16 3.06 8.60
CA LEU A 46 10.24 1.74 7.97
C LEU A 46 9.63 1.75 6.55
N LEU A 47 8.45 2.33 6.36
CA LEU A 47 7.83 2.49 5.03
C LEU A 47 8.75 3.24 4.07
N LYS A 48 9.33 4.35 4.52
CA LYS A 48 10.30 5.13 3.75
C LYS A 48 11.51 4.28 3.36
N ALA A 49 12.10 3.59 4.32
CA ALA A 49 13.28 2.75 4.08
C ALA A 49 12.97 1.59 3.12
N ILE A 50 11.84 0.89 3.25
CA ILE A 50 11.43 -0.18 2.32
C ILE A 50 11.33 0.36 0.89
N LEU A 51 10.68 1.51 0.71
CA LEU A 51 10.50 2.10 -0.61
C LEU A 51 11.85 2.56 -1.20
N GLU A 52 12.68 3.28 -0.44
CA GLU A 52 13.98 3.78 -0.93
C GLU A 52 14.98 2.66 -1.21
N ASN A 53 15.02 1.61 -0.36
CA ASN A 53 15.90 0.44 -0.52
C ASN A 53 15.56 -0.38 -1.78
N SER A 54 14.33 -0.28 -2.30
CA SER A 54 13.97 -0.87 -3.60
C SER A 54 14.71 -0.24 -4.79
N GLY A 55 15.29 0.96 -4.59
CA GLY A 55 15.94 1.75 -5.64
C GLY A 55 14.98 2.50 -6.57
N MET A 56 13.66 2.26 -6.47
CA MET A 56 12.64 2.77 -7.40
C MET A 56 12.07 4.14 -7.02
N PHE A 57 12.18 4.54 -5.76
CA PHE A 57 11.49 5.72 -5.24
C PHE A 57 12.42 6.75 -4.61
N THR A 58 11.96 8.01 -4.62
CA THR A 58 12.42 9.07 -3.72
C THR A 58 11.26 9.45 -2.82
N VAL A 59 11.49 9.53 -1.50
CA VAL A 59 10.41 9.63 -0.53
C VAL A 59 10.59 10.87 0.35
N ASP A 60 9.64 11.80 0.25
CA ASP A 60 9.46 12.90 1.19
C ASP A 60 8.38 12.53 2.22
N VAL A 61 8.38 13.21 3.36
CA VAL A 61 7.38 13.04 4.44
C VAL A 61 6.71 14.37 4.73
N SER A 62 5.40 14.36 4.90
CA SER A 62 4.61 15.50 5.32
C SER A 62 3.82 15.15 6.58
N THR A 63 4.31 15.63 7.72
CA THR A 63 3.73 15.36 9.02
C THR A 63 2.66 16.41 9.35
N THR A 64 1.43 15.96 9.65
CA THR A 64 0.34 16.81 10.15
C THR A 64 0.68 17.33 11.55
N PRO A 65 -0.07 18.29 12.11
CA PRO A 65 -0.08 18.50 13.55
C PRO A 65 -0.35 17.17 14.28
N THR A 66 0.49 16.84 15.27
CA THR A 66 0.47 15.52 15.94
C THR A 66 -0.42 15.46 17.16
N ASN A 67 -0.92 16.62 17.61
CA ASN A 67 -1.83 16.73 18.75
C ASN A 67 -3.27 16.84 18.26
N LYS A 68 -4.18 16.05 18.84
CA LYS A 68 -5.62 16.12 18.55
C LYS A 68 -6.22 17.49 18.87
N ASP A 69 -5.63 18.20 19.82
CA ASP A 69 -6.02 19.55 20.24
C ASP A 69 -5.25 20.66 19.51
N ALA A 70 -4.57 20.32 18.41
CA ALA A 70 -3.85 21.29 17.62
C ALA A 70 -4.75 22.46 17.19
N SER A 71 -4.25 23.68 17.37
CA SER A 71 -5.01 24.87 17.04
C SER A 71 -5.26 25.01 15.54
N ALA A 72 -6.28 25.78 15.18
CA ALA A 72 -6.56 26.11 13.78
C ALA A 72 -5.35 26.77 13.09
N GLU A 73 -4.51 27.51 13.83
CA GLU A 73 -3.28 28.11 13.30
C GLU A 73 -2.22 27.05 12.99
N GLN A 74 -2.07 26.02 13.83
CA GLN A 74 -1.16 24.90 13.56
C GLN A 74 -1.60 24.13 12.31
N TRP A 75 -2.90 23.83 12.21
CA TRP A 75 -3.47 23.21 11.01
C TRP A 75 -3.33 24.09 9.76
N ALA A 76 -3.46 25.42 9.90
CA ALA A 76 -3.29 26.35 8.80
C ALA A 76 -1.86 26.36 8.20
N LYS A 77 -0.86 25.94 8.95
CA LYS A 77 0.53 25.81 8.47
C LYS A 77 0.80 24.55 7.67
N TRP A 78 -0.05 23.52 7.80
CA TRP A 78 0.12 22.26 7.10
C TRP A 78 -0.57 22.30 5.73
N ARG A 79 0.23 22.46 4.68
CA ARG A 79 -0.22 22.61 3.29
C ARG A 79 0.65 21.77 2.35
N PRO A 80 0.47 20.42 2.35
CA PRO A 80 1.23 19.55 1.46
C PRO A 80 0.89 19.84 -0.01
N ASN A 81 1.90 19.90 -0.86
CA ASN A 81 1.72 20.01 -2.30
C ASN A 81 1.66 18.63 -2.92
N PHE A 82 0.48 18.00 -2.90
CA PHE A 82 0.29 16.64 -3.44
C PHE A 82 0.65 16.54 -4.92
N ALA A 83 0.37 17.58 -5.71
CA ALA A 83 0.62 17.59 -7.16
C ALA A 83 2.12 17.45 -7.54
N LYS A 84 3.03 17.66 -6.59
CA LYS A 84 4.48 17.46 -6.79
C LYS A 84 4.85 15.97 -6.86
N TYR A 85 4.00 15.07 -6.39
CA TYR A 85 4.29 13.65 -6.22
C TYR A 85 3.43 12.79 -7.14
N GLN A 86 4.00 11.67 -7.58
CA GLN A 86 3.28 10.69 -8.41
C GLN A 86 2.38 9.80 -7.56
N VAL A 87 2.74 9.60 -6.28
CA VAL A 87 1.96 8.80 -5.35
C VAL A 87 2.07 9.33 -3.92
N VAL A 88 0.95 9.28 -3.20
CA VAL A 88 0.87 9.56 -1.76
C VAL A 88 0.68 8.24 -1.02
N VAL A 89 1.58 7.94 -0.09
CA VAL A 89 1.43 6.83 0.86
C VAL A 89 0.88 7.38 2.16
N ASN A 90 -0.32 6.94 2.53
CA ASN A 90 -1.00 7.41 3.71
C ASN A 90 -0.77 6.47 4.90
N ASN A 91 -0.11 6.98 5.94
CA ASN A 91 0.10 6.36 7.25
C ASN A 91 -0.60 7.15 8.36
N TYR A 92 -1.59 7.97 8.01
CA TYR A 92 -2.33 8.83 8.93
C TYR A 92 -3.64 8.19 9.36
N ASN A 93 -3.94 8.24 10.66
CA ASN A 93 -5.24 7.89 11.23
C ASN A 93 -5.55 8.81 12.42
N GLY A 94 -6.23 9.93 12.18
CA GLY A 94 -6.66 10.86 13.21
C GLY A 94 -7.89 10.40 14.01
N GLY A 95 -8.43 9.21 13.68
CA GLY A 95 -9.59 8.59 14.31
C GLY A 95 -10.66 8.17 13.30
N TYR A 96 -11.54 7.29 13.74
CA TYR A 96 -12.58 6.66 12.92
C TYR A 96 -14.02 7.10 13.28
N LYS A 97 -14.16 7.95 14.30
CA LYS A 97 -15.47 8.48 14.70
C LYS A 97 -15.86 9.66 13.81
N PRO A 98 -17.15 9.88 13.56
CA PRO A 98 -17.63 11.05 12.79
C PRO A 98 -17.26 12.41 13.38
N THR A 99 -16.91 12.44 14.68
CA THR A 99 -16.50 13.65 15.41
C THR A 99 -15.00 13.86 15.43
N ASP A 100 -14.21 12.92 14.90
CA ASP A 100 -12.75 13.01 14.93
C ASP A 100 -12.24 14.06 13.94
N THR A 101 -11.01 14.53 14.20
CA THR A 101 -10.39 15.62 13.47
C THR A 101 -10.24 15.30 11.99
N ARG A 102 -10.67 16.21 11.15
CA ARG A 102 -10.46 16.21 9.70
C ARG A 102 -9.27 17.09 9.33
N TRP A 103 -8.73 16.86 8.16
CA TRP A 103 -7.81 17.82 7.55
C TRP A 103 -8.54 19.14 7.23
N PRO A 104 -7.82 20.26 7.14
CA PRO A 104 -8.43 21.51 6.66
C PRO A 104 -9.10 21.31 5.30
N ARG A 105 -10.26 21.95 5.10
CA ARG A 105 -11.09 21.72 3.91
C ARG A 105 -10.36 21.94 2.59
N GLU A 106 -9.46 22.92 2.55
CA GLU A 106 -8.62 23.20 1.38
C GLU A 106 -7.60 22.10 1.11
N VAL A 107 -7.10 21.42 2.16
CA VAL A 107 -6.18 20.27 2.01
C VAL A 107 -6.96 19.04 1.55
N GLU A 108 -8.14 18.80 2.11
CA GLU A 108 -9.03 17.74 1.63
C GLU A 108 -9.34 17.90 0.15
N LYS A 109 -9.73 19.12 -0.25
CA LYS A 109 -10.02 19.41 -1.66
C LYS A 109 -8.78 19.20 -2.54
N ALA A 110 -7.63 19.67 -2.11
CA ALA A 110 -6.38 19.46 -2.86
C ALA A 110 -6.04 17.98 -3.03
N PHE A 111 -6.32 17.16 -2.01
CA PHE A 111 -6.15 15.71 -2.08
C PHE A 111 -7.17 15.06 -3.01
N GLU A 112 -8.46 15.41 -2.90
CA GLU A 112 -9.51 14.94 -3.80
C GLU A 112 -9.18 15.27 -5.26
N ASP A 113 -8.79 16.53 -5.54
CA ASP A 113 -8.41 16.99 -6.88
C ASP A 113 -7.19 16.22 -7.40
N TYR A 114 -6.18 16.00 -6.54
CA TYR A 114 -4.98 15.24 -6.89
C TYR A 114 -5.32 13.83 -7.35
N VAL A 115 -6.13 13.09 -6.58
CA VAL A 115 -6.51 11.71 -6.94
C VAL A 115 -7.41 11.72 -8.17
N THR A 116 -8.41 12.58 -8.22
CA THR A 116 -9.35 12.69 -9.36
C THR A 116 -8.62 12.95 -10.68
N ASN A 117 -7.53 13.72 -10.64
CA ASN A 117 -6.73 14.06 -11.83
C ASN A 117 -5.63 13.04 -12.18
N GLY A 118 -5.53 11.92 -11.47
CA GLY A 118 -4.63 10.82 -11.83
C GLY A 118 -3.54 10.51 -10.83
N GLY A 119 -3.50 11.20 -9.69
CA GLY A 119 -2.58 10.91 -8.60
C GLY A 119 -2.79 9.51 -8.01
N GLY A 120 -1.69 8.84 -7.63
CA GLY A 120 -1.73 7.54 -6.98
C GLY A 120 -1.86 7.68 -5.46
N VAL A 121 -2.54 6.72 -4.83
CA VAL A 121 -2.63 6.66 -3.36
C VAL A 121 -2.41 5.23 -2.88
N VAL A 122 -1.67 5.10 -1.78
CA VAL A 122 -1.52 3.85 -1.03
C VAL A 122 -2.03 4.08 0.38
N MET A 123 -2.98 3.28 0.83
CA MET A 123 -3.48 3.26 2.20
C MET A 123 -2.83 2.10 2.95
N VAL A 124 -2.11 2.40 4.02
CA VAL A 124 -1.40 1.38 4.79
C VAL A 124 -2.13 1.13 6.11
N HIS A 125 -2.55 -0.10 6.31
CA HIS A 125 -3.14 -0.59 7.57
C HIS A 125 -4.22 0.37 8.11
N ALA A 126 -4.03 0.95 9.30
CA ALA A 126 -5.00 1.80 9.96
C ALA A 126 -5.33 3.12 9.22
N ALA A 127 -4.65 3.44 8.12
CA ALA A 127 -5.02 4.62 7.33
C ALA A 127 -6.43 4.52 6.75
N ASN A 128 -6.97 3.30 6.51
CA ASN A 128 -8.35 3.12 6.08
C ASN A 128 -9.39 3.37 7.19
N ASN A 129 -8.95 3.55 8.44
CA ASN A 129 -9.85 3.85 9.55
C ASN A 129 -10.19 5.34 9.64
N ALA A 130 -9.34 6.22 9.12
CA ALA A 130 -9.49 7.66 9.23
C ALA A 130 -10.77 8.18 8.54
N PHE A 131 -11.26 9.33 9.02
CA PHE A 131 -12.23 10.18 8.33
C PHE A 131 -13.58 9.53 8.00
N ALA A 132 -14.24 8.91 8.97
CA ALA A 132 -15.59 8.37 8.77
C ALA A 132 -16.60 9.43 8.22
N ASN A 133 -16.34 10.70 8.48
CA ASN A 133 -17.18 11.83 8.06
C ASN A 133 -16.71 12.52 6.75
N TRP A 134 -15.78 11.91 6.00
CA TRP A 134 -15.33 12.42 4.69
C TRP A 134 -15.75 11.47 3.57
N PRO A 135 -16.88 11.76 2.86
CA PRO A 135 -17.44 10.84 1.86
C PRO A 135 -16.46 10.44 0.76
N ALA A 136 -15.73 11.38 0.17
CA ALA A 136 -14.78 11.09 -0.90
C ALA A 136 -13.65 10.15 -0.42
N TYR A 137 -13.14 10.35 0.80
CA TYR A 137 -12.14 9.46 1.38
C TYR A 137 -12.69 8.04 1.58
N ASN A 138 -13.94 7.90 2.05
CA ASN A 138 -14.58 6.59 2.19
C ASN A 138 -14.77 5.88 0.85
N GLU A 139 -15.04 6.62 -0.24
CA GLU A 139 -15.09 6.04 -1.58
C GLU A 139 -13.70 5.61 -2.08
N MET A 140 -12.63 6.34 -1.72
CA MET A 140 -11.25 5.99 -2.06
C MET A 140 -10.77 4.73 -1.34
N ILE A 141 -11.14 4.54 -0.06
CA ILE A 141 -10.70 3.36 0.71
C ILE A 141 -11.58 2.13 0.50
N GLY A 142 -12.87 2.32 0.16
CA GLY A 142 -13.86 1.25 -0.05
C GLY A 142 -14.36 0.61 1.24
N LEU A 143 -13.48 0.06 2.06
CA LEU A 143 -13.75 -0.52 3.38
C LEU A 143 -12.87 0.13 4.43
N GLY A 144 -13.38 0.26 5.66
CA GLY A 144 -12.65 0.80 6.79
C GLY A 144 -13.27 0.38 8.13
N TRP A 145 -12.74 0.88 9.22
CA TRP A 145 -13.27 0.63 10.55
C TRP A 145 -14.60 1.39 10.75
N ARG A 146 -15.63 0.88 10.12
CA ARG A 146 -16.99 1.42 10.11
C ARG A 146 -17.96 0.35 10.61
N ASN A 147 -18.99 0.75 11.38
CA ASN A 147 -20.00 -0.18 11.86
C ASN A 147 -20.92 -0.67 10.71
N THR A 148 -21.70 -1.71 10.99
CA THR A 148 -22.61 -2.34 10.03
C THR A 148 -23.58 -1.34 9.36
N ASN A 149 -24.01 -0.29 10.05
CA ASN A 149 -24.94 0.69 9.51
C ASN A 149 -24.30 1.71 8.56
N PHE A 150 -22.97 1.72 8.45
CA PHE A 150 -22.26 2.66 7.58
C PHE A 150 -22.42 2.31 6.09
N GLY A 151 -22.40 1.03 5.78
CA GLY A 151 -22.49 0.52 4.41
C GLY A 151 -22.29 -1.00 4.38
N PRO A 152 -22.23 -1.60 3.19
CA PRO A 152 -21.97 -3.02 3.04
C PRO A 152 -20.55 -3.40 3.50
N SER A 153 -20.37 -4.72 3.70
CA SER A 153 -19.07 -5.37 3.88
C SER A 153 -18.82 -6.36 2.74
N LEU A 154 -17.57 -6.79 2.55
CA LEU A 154 -17.20 -7.81 1.57
C LEU A 154 -16.46 -8.94 2.27
N ILE A 155 -16.80 -10.18 1.89
CA ILE A 155 -16.06 -11.39 2.27
C ILE A 155 -15.75 -12.22 1.02
N ILE A 156 -14.85 -13.19 1.14
CA ILE A 156 -14.57 -14.15 0.06
C ILE A 156 -15.09 -15.54 0.47
N ASN A 157 -15.99 -16.12 -0.31
CA ASN A 157 -16.53 -17.43 0.00
C ASN A 157 -15.56 -18.56 -0.40
N ASP A 158 -15.93 -19.83 -0.06
CA ASP A 158 -15.12 -21.03 -0.34
C ASP A 158 -14.90 -21.31 -1.84
N LYS A 159 -15.66 -20.65 -2.71
CA LYS A 159 -15.49 -20.71 -4.18
C LYS A 159 -14.67 -19.56 -4.72
N GLU A 160 -13.95 -18.86 -3.86
CA GLU A 160 -13.15 -17.66 -4.18
C GLU A 160 -13.96 -16.54 -4.88
N LYS A 161 -15.24 -16.39 -4.51
CA LYS A 161 -16.09 -15.33 -5.00
C LYS A 161 -16.27 -14.26 -3.93
N VAL A 162 -16.16 -13.01 -4.35
CA VAL A 162 -16.48 -11.86 -3.50
C VAL A 162 -17.99 -11.87 -3.25
N VAL A 163 -18.37 -11.82 -1.99
CA VAL A 163 -19.76 -11.77 -1.53
C VAL A 163 -19.97 -10.46 -0.78
N THR A 164 -21.01 -9.74 -1.15
CA THR A 164 -21.41 -8.52 -0.46
C THR A 164 -22.37 -8.87 0.69
N ILE A 165 -22.01 -8.42 1.89
CA ILE A 165 -22.90 -8.44 3.06
C ILE A 165 -23.61 -7.09 3.09
N PRO A 166 -24.97 -7.07 3.06
CA PRO A 166 -25.72 -5.81 3.00
C PRO A 166 -25.46 -4.90 4.21
N GLN A 167 -25.69 -3.60 4.01
CA GLN A 167 -25.70 -2.62 5.10
C GLN A 167 -26.69 -3.04 6.19
N GLY A 168 -26.29 -2.92 7.44
CA GLY A 168 -27.08 -3.34 8.60
C GLY A 168 -26.91 -4.82 8.98
N GLU A 169 -26.26 -5.60 8.13
CA GLU A 169 -26.00 -7.02 8.36
C GLU A 169 -24.51 -7.28 8.64
N GLY A 170 -24.19 -8.52 8.99
CA GLY A 170 -22.84 -8.95 9.31
C GLY A 170 -22.39 -8.53 10.70
N ARG A 171 -21.12 -8.16 10.84
CA ARG A 171 -20.50 -7.85 12.12
C ARG A 171 -19.78 -6.51 12.08
N ASN A 172 -19.63 -5.89 13.25
CA ASN A 172 -18.78 -4.71 13.37
C ASN A 172 -17.30 -5.09 13.19
N PRO A 173 -16.45 -4.13 12.79
CA PRO A 173 -15.04 -4.37 12.62
C PRO A 173 -14.38 -4.78 13.94
N GLY A 174 -13.41 -5.66 13.82
CA GLY A 174 -12.62 -6.19 14.92
C GLY A 174 -11.37 -6.89 14.41
N HIS A 175 -10.60 -7.39 15.34
CA HIS A 175 -9.44 -8.25 15.10
C HIS A 175 -9.19 -9.10 16.34
N GLY A 176 -8.56 -10.24 16.18
CA GLY A 176 -8.04 -11.05 17.28
C GLY A 176 -6.65 -10.59 17.71
N LYS A 177 -5.95 -11.47 18.42
CA LYS A 177 -4.54 -11.29 18.76
C LYS A 177 -3.69 -11.44 17.50
N GLU A 178 -2.56 -10.75 17.46
CA GLU A 178 -1.53 -10.94 16.45
C GLU A 178 -1.13 -12.40 16.32
N HIS A 179 -1.05 -12.86 15.09
CA HIS A 179 -0.64 -14.24 14.79
C HIS A 179 -0.15 -14.36 13.36
N ASP A 180 0.54 -15.47 13.10
CA ASP A 180 0.91 -15.84 11.74
C ASP A 180 -0.32 -16.39 11.02
N PHE A 181 -0.51 -15.98 9.76
CA PHE A 181 -1.57 -16.53 8.92
C PHE A 181 -1.17 -16.62 7.46
N GLN A 182 -1.92 -17.40 6.73
CA GLN A 182 -1.71 -17.60 5.31
C GLN A 182 -2.49 -16.56 4.50
N MET A 183 -1.77 -15.80 3.69
CA MET A 183 -2.33 -14.96 2.64
C MET A 183 -2.69 -15.80 1.43
N THR A 184 -3.79 -15.49 0.78
CA THR A 184 -4.21 -16.13 -0.47
C THR A 184 -4.40 -15.07 -1.57
N VAL A 185 -3.75 -15.28 -2.71
CA VAL A 185 -3.90 -14.42 -3.89
C VAL A 185 -5.22 -14.75 -4.58
N LEU A 186 -6.13 -13.78 -4.66
CA LEU A 186 -7.42 -13.91 -5.35
C LEU A 186 -7.26 -13.66 -6.85
N ASP A 187 -6.60 -12.57 -7.24
CA ASP A 187 -6.29 -12.27 -8.64
C ASP A 187 -4.78 -12.34 -8.90
N ALA A 188 -4.34 -13.41 -9.54
CA ALA A 188 -2.94 -13.62 -9.93
C ALA A 188 -2.53 -12.87 -11.22
N ASN A 189 -3.48 -12.28 -11.94
CA ASN A 189 -3.22 -11.55 -13.19
C ASN A 189 -3.01 -10.05 -12.98
N HIS A 190 -3.40 -9.53 -11.81
CA HIS A 190 -3.21 -8.11 -11.53
C HIS A 190 -1.70 -7.80 -11.38
N PRO A 191 -1.18 -6.67 -11.91
CA PRO A 191 0.25 -6.35 -11.86
C PRO A 191 0.88 -6.45 -10.46
N ILE A 192 0.16 -6.05 -9.41
CA ILE A 192 0.66 -6.09 -8.03
C ILE A 192 0.97 -7.53 -7.58
N THR A 193 0.09 -8.48 -7.90
CA THR A 193 0.15 -9.88 -7.44
C THR A 193 0.73 -10.83 -8.46
N ALA A 194 0.99 -10.37 -9.69
CA ALA A 194 1.50 -11.20 -10.78
C ALA A 194 2.77 -11.97 -10.37
N GLY A 195 2.76 -13.29 -10.61
CA GLY A 195 3.86 -14.20 -10.31
C GLY A 195 4.01 -14.56 -8.82
N MET A 196 3.19 -14.05 -7.92
CA MET A 196 3.17 -14.50 -6.52
C MET A 196 2.63 -15.93 -6.42
N PRO A 197 3.11 -16.74 -5.45
CA PRO A 197 2.49 -18.03 -5.16
C PRO A 197 1.04 -17.83 -4.73
N LYS A 198 0.19 -18.83 -5.00
CA LYS A 198 -1.26 -18.76 -4.64
C LYS A 198 -1.45 -18.51 -3.15
N LYS A 199 -0.58 -19.05 -2.32
CA LYS A 199 -0.60 -18.90 -0.87
C LYS A 199 0.80 -18.66 -0.32
N TRP A 200 0.88 -17.84 0.74
CA TRP A 200 2.15 -17.54 1.40
C TRP A 200 1.92 -17.12 2.85
N MET A 201 2.91 -17.34 3.72
CA MET A 201 2.82 -17.04 5.14
C MET A 201 3.16 -15.58 5.44
N HIS A 202 2.31 -14.92 6.25
CA HIS A 202 2.54 -13.58 6.79
C HIS A 202 2.64 -13.65 8.32
N PRO A 203 3.68 -13.03 8.93
CA PRO A 203 3.93 -13.15 10.36
C PRO A 203 3.20 -12.10 11.20
N MET A 204 2.80 -12.49 12.39
CA MET A 204 2.46 -11.64 13.55
C MET A 204 1.66 -10.37 13.21
N GLU A 205 0.62 -10.51 12.40
CA GLU A 205 -0.25 -9.41 12.00
C GLU A 205 -1.60 -9.47 12.72
N GLN A 206 -2.24 -8.32 12.87
CA GLN A 206 -3.65 -8.24 13.24
C GLN A 206 -4.51 -8.45 11.99
N LEU A 207 -5.18 -9.61 11.90
CA LEU A 207 -6.13 -9.85 10.84
C LEU A 207 -7.43 -9.12 11.16
N THR A 208 -7.64 -7.97 10.51
CA THR A 208 -8.87 -7.19 10.65
C THR A 208 -10.02 -7.85 9.89
N HIS A 209 -11.17 -7.93 10.53
CA HIS A 209 -12.40 -8.52 9.97
C HIS A 209 -13.58 -7.56 10.10
N GLY A 210 -14.67 -7.82 9.35
CA GLY A 210 -15.94 -7.12 9.47
C GLY A 210 -15.86 -5.62 9.14
N GLN A 211 -14.99 -5.21 8.22
CA GLN A 211 -14.92 -3.82 7.78
C GLN A 211 -16.10 -3.48 6.88
N HIS A 212 -16.63 -2.27 7.04
CA HIS A 212 -17.72 -1.73 6.25
C HIS A 212 -17.31 -0.44 5.53
N GLY A 213 -18.04 -0.11 4.49
CA GLY A 213 -17.80 1.11 3.73
C GLY A 213 -18.70 1.21 2.52
N PRO A 214 -18.47 2.14 1.61
CA PRO A 214 -19.20 2.17 0.34
C PRO A 214 -19.02 0.90 -0.48
N ALA A 215 -17.89 0.21 -0.35
CA ALA A 215 -17.52 -1.04 -1.04
C ALA A 215 -17.76 -1.00 -2.56
N LYS A 216 -17.59 0.21 -3.17
CA LYS A 216 -17.84 0.43 -4.59
C LYS A 216 -16.54 0.30 -5.39
N ASN A 217 -16.65 -0.28 -6.58
CA ASN A 217 -15.55 -0.38 -7.55
C ASN A 217 -14.28 -1.05 -7.00
N MET A 218 -14.43 -1.85 -5.95
CA MET A 218 -13.32 -2.57 -5.33
C MET A 218 -12.93 -3.80 -6.16
N HIS A 219 -11.65 -3.95 -6.39
CA HIS A 219 -11.06 -5.15 -6.96
C HIS A 219 -10.13 -5.77 -5.92
N ILE A 220 -10.56 -6.90 -5.33
CA ILE A 220 -9.83 -7.58 -4.26
C ILE A 220 -8.68 -8.39 -4.88
N LEU A 221 -7.47 -8.21 -4.36
CA LEU A 221 -6.25 -8.85 -4.83
C LEU A 221 -5.86 -10.06 -3.98
N THR A 222 -6.01 -9.91 -2.66
CA THR A 222 -5.66 -10.95 -1.69
C THR A 222 -6.68 -11.03 -0.56
N TYR A 223 -6.71 -12.16 0.10
CA TYR A 223 -7.53 -12.38 1.28
C TYR A 223 -6.83 -13.32 2.28
N ALA A 224 -7.34 -13.38 3.51
CA ALA A 224 -6.88 -14.33 4.52
C ALA A 224 -8.06 -14.87 5.33
N TRP A 225 -7.91 -16.10 5.82
CA TRP A 225 -8.88 -16.73 6.71
C TRP A 225 -8.75 -16.20 8.13
N SER A 226 -9.79 -15.53 8.61
CA SER A 226 -9.90 -15.10 10.00
C SER A 226 -10.46 -16.23 10.87
N LYS A 227 -9.60 -16.76 11.73
CA LYS A 227 -10.01 -17.77 12.73
C LYS A 227 -10.97 -17.24 13.79
N ASP A 228 -10.97 -15.90 13.99
CA ASP A 228 -11.79 -15.26 15.02
C ASP A 228 -13.27 -15.19 14.62
N VAL A 229 -13.53 -15.18 13.32
CA VAL A 229 -14.89 -15.04 12.76
C VAL A 229 -15.27 -16.15 11.79
N ASN A 230 -14.34 -17.06 11.46
CA ASN A 230 -14.50 -18.15 10.48
C ASN A 230 -14.94 -17.65 9.10
N GLU A 231 -14.31 -16.59 8.61
CA GLU A 231 -14.57 -15.98 7.29
C GLU A 231 -13.26 -15.60 6.60
N ASN A 232 -13.27 -15.57 5.27
CA ASN A 232 -12.16 -15.00 4.52
C ASN A 232 -12.36 -13.50 4.35
N GLU A 233 -11.42 -12.73 4.86
CA GLU A 233 -11.43 -11.26 4.86
C GLU A 233 -10.53 -10.69 3.77
N PRO A 234 -10.96 -9.64 3.04
CA PRO A 234 -10.09 -8.93 2.10
C PRO A 234 -8.88 -8.33 2.81
N MET A 235 -7.68 -8.51 2.24
CA MET A 235 -6.45 -7.98 2.81
C MET A 235 -5.78 -6.91 1.95
N ASP A 236 -5.86 -7.05 0.63
CA ASP A 236 -5.36 -6.07 -0.33
C ASP A 236 -6.39 -5.85 -1.44
N TRP A 237 -6.60 -4.60 -1.81
CA TRP A 237 -7.50 -4.25 -2.91
C TRP A 237 -7.11 -2.96 -3.60
N VAL A 238 -7.68 -2.75 -4.78
CA VAL A 238 -7.51 -1.53 -5.56
C VAL A 238 -8.86 -0.92 -5.93
N ILE A 239 -8.87 0.41 -6.05
CA ILE A 239 -10.04 1.20 -6.43
C ILE A 239 -9.60 2.26 -7.47
N PRO A 240 -10.23 2.35 -8.64
CA PRO A 240 -10.12 3.51 -9.50
C PRO A 240 -10.94 4.66 -8.90
N TYR A 241 -10.33 5.85 -8.76
CA TYR A 241 -11.01 7.05 -8.30
C TYR A 241 -10.71 8.21 -9.26
N GLY A 242 -11.72 8.65 -10.01
CA GLY A 242 -11.49 9.56 -11.13
C GLY A 242 -10.51 8.96 -12.15
N LYS A 243 -9.41 9.65 -12.41
CA LYS A 243 -8.29 9.15 -13.21
C LYS A 243 -7.18 8.50 -12.36
N GLY A 244 -7.28 8.61 -11.03
CA GLY A 244 -6.31 8.10 -10.08
C GLY A 244 -6.51 6.63 -9.73
N ARG A 245 -5.56 6.11 -8.97
CA ARG A 245 -5.52 4.72 -8.53
C ARG A 245 -5.24 4.66 -7.03
N VAL A 246 -6.08 3.95 -6.32
CA VAL A 246 -5.91 3.72 -4.89
C VAL A 246 -5.61 2.25 -4.66
N TYR A 247 -4.53 1.96 -3.95
CA TYR A 247 -4.20 0.65 -3.42
C TYR A 247 -4.30 0.68 -1.90
N THR A 248 -4.98 -0.27 -1.31
CA THR A 248 -5.10 -0.43 0.13
C THR A 248 -4.56 -1.79 0.54
N THR A 249 -3.72 -1.81 1.58
CA THR A 249 -3.26 -3.02 2.26
C THR A 249 -3.64 -2.97 3.73
N MET A 250 -4.18 -4.08 4.23
CA MET A 250 -4.46 -4.26 5.66
C MET A 250 -3.24 -4.70 6.47
N LEU A 251 -2.16 -5.05 5.78
CA LEU A 251 -0.89 -5.44 6.39
C LEU A 251 -0.13 -4.22 6.87
N GLY A 252 0.87 -4.44 7.74
CA GLY A 252 1.76 -3.39 8.23
C GLY A 252 1.43 -2.90 9.63
N HIS A 253 0.75 -3.71 10.45
CA HIS A 253 0.52 -3.42 11.86
C HIS A 253 1.85 -3.21 12.60
N LEU A 254 1.94 -2.12 13.35
CA LEU A 254 3.10 -1.79 14.17
C LEU A 254 2.65 -1.12 15.46
N TRP A 255 2.59 -1.89 16.54
CA TRP A 255 2.20 -1.35 17.84
C TRP A 255 3.38 -0.67 18.55
N HIS A 256 3.05 0.27 19.45
CA HIS A 256 4.04 0.88 20.32
C HIS A 256 4.78 -0.22 21.11
N ASP A 257 6.10 -0.15 21.16
CA ASP A 257 6.98 -1.13 21.82
C ASP A 257 6.87 -2.58 21.30
N GLY A 258 6.06 -2.83 20.27
CA GLY A 258 5.96 -4.12 19.60
C GLY A 258 7.10 -4.37 18.60
N PRO A 259 7.28 -5.64 18.16
CA PRO A 259 8.26 -5.96 17.13
C PRO A 259 7.80 -5.42 15.76
N ASP A 260 8.75 -5.19 14.87
CA ASP A 260 8.50 -4.77 13.47
C ASP A 260 8.37 -5.95 12.50
N THR A 261 8.00 -7.10 13.01
CA THR A 261 7.96 -8.38 12.30
C THR A 261 7.13 -8.30 11.01
N THR A 262 5.96 -7.67 11.06
CA THR A 262 5.08 -7.49 9.91
C THR A 262 5.74 -6.68 8.80
N MET A 263 6.44 -5.59 9.17
CA MET A 263 7.14 -4.71 8.25
C MET A 263 8.34 -5.40 7.58
N ARG A 264 8.97 -6.34 8.29
CA ARG A 264 10.13 -7.12 7.79
C ARG A 264 9.72 -8.29 6.89
N CYS A 265 8.44 -8.65 6.83
CA CYS A 265 7.95 -9.69 5.93
C CYS A 265 8.21 -9.33 4.47
N VAL A 266 8.93 -10.19 3.74
CA VAL A 266 9.24 -9.98 2.31
C VAL A 266 7.97 -9.88 1.48
N GLY A 267 6.90 -10.60 1.86
CA GLY A 267 5.59 -10.50 1.21
C GLY A 267 4.99 -9.10 1.33
N PHE A 268 4.97 -8.53 2.55
CA PHE A 268 4.49 -7.16 2.79
C PHE A 268 5.35 -6.15 2.03
N GLN A 269 6.69 -6.22 2.15
CA GLN A 269 7.58 -5.30 1.43
C GLN A 269 7.34 -5.33 -0.08
N THR A 270 7.14 -6.53 -0.65
CA THR A 270 6.87 -6.70 -2.08
C THR A 270 5.53 -6.07 -2.48
N LEU A 271 4.47 -6.30 -1.69
CA LEU A 271 3.15 -5.70 -1.92
C LEU A 271 3.18 -4.18 -1.81
N LEU A 272 3.86 -3.64 -0.80
CA LEU A 272 4.04 -2.20 -0.63
C LEU A 272 4.76 -1.56 -1.83
N ILE A 273 5.88 -2.13 -2.25
CA ILE A 273 6.68 -1.62 -3.39
C ILE A 273 5.85 -1.68 -4.67
N ARG A 274 5.28 -2.84 -5.01
CA ARG A 274 4.48 -3.02 -6.22
C ARG A 274 3.19 -2.20 -6.20
N GLY A 275 2.52 -2.13 -5.05
CA GLY A 275 1.31 -1.32 -4.87
C GLY A 275 1.59 0.17 -5.06
N THR A 276 2.72 0.66 -4.54
CA THR A 276 3.16 2.05 -4.70
C THR A 276 3.52 2.35 -6.16
N GLU A 277 4.26 1.47 -6.83
CA GLU A 277 4.57 1.60 -8.25
C GLU A 277 3.30 1.60 -9.10
N TRP A 278 2.39 0.66 -8.84
CA TRP A 278 1.13 0.56 -9.58
C TRP A 278 0.24 1.78 -9.37
N ALA A 279 0.10 2.26 -8.15
CA ALA A 279 -0.67 3.46 -7.87
C ALA A 279 -0.12 4.67 -8.64
N ALA A 280 1.20 4.83 -8.71
CA ALA A 280 1.84 5.90 -9.44
C ALA A 280 1.71 5.77 -10.97
N THR A 281 1.88 4.56 -11.52
CA THR A 281 2.15 4.37 -12.95
C THR A 281 1.14 3.49 -13.70
N GLY A 282 0.30 2.73 -12.98
CA GLY A 282 -0.55 1.66 -13.53
C GLY A 282 0.21 0.37 -13.84
N ARG A 283 1.50 0.27 -13.51
CA ARG A 283 2.34 -0.91 -13.74
C ARG A 283 3.00 -1.33 -12.43
N ALA A 284 3.40 -2.60 -12.33
CA ALA A 284 4.26 -3.11 -11.28
C ALA A 284 5.38 -3.93 -11.92
N THR A 285 6.58 -3.37 -11.95
CA THR A 285 7.76 -3.96 -12.61
C THR A 285 8.76 -4.53 -11.60
N TYR A 286 8.59 -4.19 -10.32
CA TYR A 286 9.45 -4.75 -9.27
C TYR A 286 9.39 -6.27 -9.29
N PRO A 287 10.53 -6.96 -9.44
CA PRO A 287 10.56 -8.42 -9.59
C PRO A 287 10.09 -9.10 -8.31
N LEU A 288 9.50 -10.30 -8.44
CA LEU A 288 9.26 -11.13 -7.27
C LEU A 288 10.60 -11.57 -6.68
N PRO A 289 10.88 -11.28 -5.40
CA PRO A 289 12.13 -11.69 -4.77
C PRO A 289 12.27 -13.21 -4.69
N LYS A 290 13.50 -13.73 -4.81
CA LYS A 290 13.77 -15.18 -4.68
C LYS A 290 13.47 -15.72 -3.28
N ASP A 291 13.56 -14.86 -2.28
CA ASP A 291 13.24 -15.11 -0.88
C ASP A 291 11.80 -14.73 -0.52
N PHE A 292 10.87 -14.70 -1.49
CA PHE A 292 9.45 -14.50 -1.20
C PHE A 292 8.94 -15.64 -0.30
N PRO A 293 8.03 -15.35 0.68
CA PRO A 293 7.47 -16.39 1.56
C PRO A 293 6.78 -17.50 0.77
N THR A 294 6.80 -18.71 1.32
CA THR A 294 6.11 -19.86 0.73
C THR A 294 4.78 -20.14 1.45
N GLU A 295 4.05 -21.14 1.01
CA GLU A 295 2.81 -21.58 1.65
C GLU A 295 2.99 -21.98 3.12
N THR A 296 4.19 -22.37 3.53
CA THR A 296 4.49 -22.89 4.87
C THR A 296 5.61 -22.15 5.60
N GLU A 297 6.32 -21.26 4.92
CA GLU A 297 7.49 -20.60 5.50
C GLU A 297 7.38 -19.08 5.41
N ILE A 298 7.58 -18.44 6.55
CA ILE A 298 7.74 -17.00 6.67
C ILE A 298 9.14 -16.63 6.18
N ARG A 299 9.25 -15.54 5.45
CA ARG A 299 10.53 -14.94 5.02
C ARG A 299 10.59 -13.48 5.44
N MET A 300 11.65 -13.11 6.11
CA MET A 300 11.87 -11.76 6.61
C MET A 300 13.17 -11.19 6.06
N ARG A 301 13.20 -9.88 5.91
CA ARG A 301 14.36 -9.11 5.46
C ARG A 301 14.55 -7.89 6.35
N GLU A 302 15.77 -7.54 6.63
CA GLU A 302 16.12 -6.28 7.28
C GLU A 302 15.70 -5.07 6.41
N ILE A 303 15.40 -3.96 7.06
CA ILE A 303 14.94 -2.71 6.44
C ILE A 303 16.01 -1.63 6.59
#